data_f5f6ad1628c3392142d00162610a487b
#
_entry.id   f5f6ad1628c3392142d00162610a487b
#
_cell.length_a   1.000
_cell.length_b   1.000
_cell.length_c   1.000
_cell.angle_alpha   90.00
_cell.angle_beta   90.00
_cell.angle_gamma   90.00
#
_symmetry.space_group_name_H-M   'P 1'
#
loop_
_entity.id
_entity.type
_entity.pdbx_description
1 polymer ?
#
loop_
_entity_poly.entity_id
_entity_poly.type
_entity_poly.pdbx_seq_one_letter_code
_entity_poly.pdbx_strand_id
1 'polypeptide(L)'
;MKAVKKKKDFTRGSVRVFFSYYTPHRKLLLLDLVMAVFAVAAELVFPYATRYALNRLLPNGLYKAFFLLMAGLLGAYLLRALAQYIVTVYGHELGVRVEADMREDIFAKVQTLSFAFFDKHRTGKLMSRMTTDLFDITELAHHGPETVIQASLTIAGAIIILATIRWELALILFLLLPVLLAVVMRLRLRLRARSLDVKRETAEINTAVEAGVSGIRTVKAFANEQDAMDKFRTSNEKFKKVKKSYYRIFGVFNASTEFAMALMQLVTLAAGGVFIMQGKMDAVDLITFSLYVLVFMAPIRKLTQFVEQFQKGSSGFLRFLEIMRAEPDVKDAPDAKELENVKGGVEYRDVSFHYQNGEEVLRHVDLTIAPGETLALVGPSGSGKTTLSQLLPRFYDVTGGAVFVDGQDVRKVTQASLHRYIGIIQQDVFLFADTVRENIRYGRPGATDEEVAQAAILASIHEEILEMPNGYDTFVGERGAMLSGGQKQRIAIARVFLKNPPILVLDEATSALDSVTEAAIQASLEKLSRGRTTIVVAHRLATVRGADHIAVIDKEGVSEYGTHQELMEKNGLYAALWNTQKLS
;
A
#
# COMPACT_ATOMS: atom_id res chain seq x y z
N MET A 1 -25.19 17.51 0.40
CA MET A 1 -25.62 16.11 0.56
C MET A 1 -24.59 15.22 -0.14
N LYS A 2 -23.67 14.58 0.59
CA LYS A 2 -22.79 13.56 0.03
C LYS A 2 -23.66 12.34 -0.27
N ALA A 3 -23.77 11.97 -1.55
CA ALA A 3 -24.45 10.73 -1.93
C ALA A 3 -23.77 9.57 -1.17
N VAL A 4 -24.57 8.81 -0.43
CA VAL A 4 -24.10 7.61 0.29
C VAL A 4 -23.49 6.68 -0.76
N LYS A 5 -22.15 6.57 -0.78
CA LYS A 5 -21.45 5.63 -1.67
C LYS A 5 -21.98 4.22 -1.35
N LYS A 6 -22.64 3.61 -2.34
CA LYS A 6 -23.16 2.23 -2.20
C LYS A 6 -21.98 1.31 -1.86
N LYS A 7 -22.03 0.65 -0.70
CA LYS A 7 -20.97 -0.23 -0.19
C LYS A 7 -20.69 -1.30 -1.24
N LYS A 8 -19.47 -1.35 -1.77
CA LYS A 8 -19.07 -2.34 -2.78
C LYS A 8 -18.95 -3.71 -2.14
N ASP A 9 -19.38 -4.73 -2.87
CA ASP A 9 -19.32 -6.13 -2.41
C ASP A 9 -18.04 -6.79 -2.94
N PHE A 10 -17.02 -6.88 -2.10
CA PHE A 10 -15.71 -7.44 -2.43
C PHE A 10 -15.66 -8.97 -2.44
N THR A 11 -16.75 -9.66 -2.04
CA THR A 11 -16.82 -11.13 -2.08
C THR A 11 -17.04 -11.68 -3.49
N ARG A 12 -17.51 -10.83 -4.41
CA ARG A 12 -17.75 -11.17 -5.81
C ARG A 12 -16.46 -11.49 -6.56
N GLY A 13 -16.60 -12.10 -7.75
CA GLY A 13 -15.45 -12.37 -8.63
C GLY A 13 -14.66 -11.10 -8.97
N SER A 14 -13.33 -11.20 -9.04
CA SER A 14 -12.40 -10.09 -9.19
C SER A 14 -12.75 -9.14 -10.35
N VAL A 15 -13.14 -9.69 -11.52
CA VAL A 15 -13.53 -8.92 -12.69
C VAL A 15 -14.75 -8.03 -12.40
N ARG A 16 -15.78 -8.57 -11.72
CA ARG A 16 -17.00 -7.81 -11.38
C ARG A 16 -16.70 -6.69 -10.40
N VAL A 17 -15.82 -6.95 -9.41
CA VAL A 17 -15.39 -5.90 -8.47
C VAL A 17 -14.60 -4.82 -9.20
N PHE A 18 -13.69 -5.17 -10.11
CA PHE A 18 -12.95 -4.21 -10.91
C PHE A 18 -13.89 -3.30 -11.69
N PHE A 19 -14.82 -3.87 -12.46
CA PHE A 19 -15.78 -3.08 -13.23
C PHE A 19 -16.76 -2.26 -12.38
N SER A 20 -16.96 -2.60 -11.10
CA SER A 20 -17.81 -1.81 -10.20
C SER A 20 -17.25 -0.40 -9.93
N TYR A 21 -15.93 -0.20 -10.08
CA TYR A 21 -15.29 1.11 -9.92
C TYR A 21 -15.58 2.08 -11.07
N TYR A 22 -16.00 1.59 -12.25
CA TYR A 22 -16.45 2.48 -13.33
C TYR A 22 -17.88 2.98 -13.15
N THR A 23 -18.69 2.30 -12.34
CA THR A 23 -20.12 2.66 -12.19
C THR A 23 -20.36 4.11 -11.82
N PRO A 24 -19.63 4.73 -10.87
CA PRO A 24 -19.78 6.15 -10.55
C PRO A 24 -19.34 7.07 -11.69
N HIS A 25 -18.41 6.61 -12.53
CA HIS A 25 -17.75 7.41 -13.57
C HIS A 25 -18.16 7.04 -15.00
N ARG A 26 -19.29 6.33 -15.17
CA ARG A 26 -19.76 5.79 -16.46
C ARG A 26 -19.86 6.81 -17.59
N LYS A 27 -20.12 8.08 -17.26
CA LYS A 27 -20.20 9.15 -18.28
C LYS A 27 -18.82 9.45 -18.89
N LEU A 28 -17.76 9.49 -18.07
CA LEU A 28 -16.40 9.69 -18.53
C LEU A 28 -15.93 8.49 -19.36
N LEU A 29 -16.20 7.27 -18.90
CA LEU A 29 -15.87 6.05 -19.64
C LEU A 29 -16.56 6.03 -21.01
N LEU A 30 -17.85 6.37 -21.09
CA LEU A 30 -18.60 6.42 -22.34
C LEU A 30 -18.02 7.47 -23.29
N LEU A 31 -17.71 8.67 -22.78
CA LEU A 31 -17.09 9.74 -23.57
C LEU A 31 -15.74 9.29 -24.15
N ASP A 32 -14.89 8.71 -23.32
CA ASP A 32 -13.58 8.19 -23.71
C ASP A 32 -13.71 7.15 -24.83
N LEU A 33 -14.55 6.12 -24.67
CA LEU A 33 -14.76 5.07 -25.64
C LEU A 33 -15.38 5.59 -26.96
N VAL A 34 -16.33 6.51 -26.89
CA VAL A 34 -16.94 7.10 -28.11
C VAL A 34 -15.90 7.90 -28.89
N MET A 35 -15.08 8.70 -28.21
CA MET A 35 -14.02 9.47 -28.87
C MET A 35 -12.91 8.56 -29.42
N ALA A 36 -12.58 7.46 -28.71
CA ALA A 36 -11.65 6.46 -29.20
C ALA A 36 -12.14 5.78 -30.51
N VAL A 37 -13.43 5.42 -30.56
CA VAL A 37 -14.06 4.86 -31.79
C VAL A 37 -14.04 5.89 -32.92
N PHE A 38 -14.35 7.15 -32.64
CA PHE A 38 -14.30 8.22 -33.63
C PHE A 38 -12.88 8.43 -34.17
N ALA A 39 -11.85 8.42 -33.30
CA ALA A 39 -10.46 8.55 -33.70
C ALA A 39 -10.01 7.43 -34.65
N VAL A 40 -10.46 6.19 -34.39
CA VAL A 40 -10.21 5.02 -35.29
C VAL A 40 -10.92 5.20 -36.62
N ALA A 41 -12.20 5.61 -36.60
CA ALA A 41 -12.94 5.83 -37.85
C ALA A 41 -12.26 6.88 -38.77
N ALA A 42 -11.82 8.00 -38.18
CA ALA A 42 -11.09 9.04 -38.89
C ALA A 42 -9.74 8.54 -39.48
N GLU A 43 -9.05 7.64 -38.76
CA GLU A 43 -7.80 7.02 -39.22
C GLU A 43 -8.01 6.11 -40.43
N LEU A 44 -9.07 5.32 -40.41
CA LEU A 44 -9.41 4.39 -41.49
C LEU A 44 -9.90 5.09 -42.77
N VAL A 45 -10.45 6.29 -42.66
CA VAL A 45 -10.99 7.05 -43.83
C VAL A 45 -9.88 7.52 -44.75
N PHE A 46 -8.71 7.89 -44.25
CA PHE A 46 -7.65 8.51 -45.06
C PHE A 46 -7.17 7.65 -46.26
N PRO A 47 -6.76 6.37 -46.09
CA PRO A 47 -6.33 5.56 -47.23
C PRO A 47 -7.45 5.36 -48.25
N TYR A 48 -8.70 5.21 -47.78
CA TYR A 48 -9.85 5.04 -48.67
C TYR A 48 -10.16 6.31 -49.48
N ALA A 49 -10.14 7.47 -48.80
CA ALA A 49 -10.31 8.76 -49.50
C ALA A 49 -9.19 9.06 -50.48
N THR A 50 -7.95 8.67 -50.17
CA THR A 50 -6.81 8.76 -51.09
C THR A 50 -7.06 7.90 -52.33
N ARG A 51 -7.53 6.67 -52.17
CA ARG A 51 -7.93 5.80 -53.29
C ARG A 51 -9.00 6.46 -54.16
N TYR A 52 -10.05 7.01 -53.53
CA TYR A 52 -11.13 7.69 -54.28
C TYR A 52 -10.61 8.91 -55.06
N ALA A 53 -9.74 9.71 -54.43
CA ALA A 53 -9.11 10.88 -55.07
C ALA A 53 -8.30 10.50 -56.31
N LEU A 54 -7.45 9.48 -56.19
CA LEU A 54 -6.51 9.04 -57.25
C LEU A 54 -7.22 8.27 -58.36
N ASN A 55 -8.26 7.48 -58.09
CA ASN A 55 -8.97 6.68 -59.08
C ASN A 55 -10.16 7.39 -59.72
N ARG A 56 -10.75 8.39 -59.06
CA ARG A 56 -11.98 9.03 -59.57
C ARG A 56 -11.86 10.52 -59.84
N LEU A 57 -11.26 11.28 -58.93
CA LEU A 57 -11.29 12.74 -59.02
C LEU A 57 -10.24 13.29 -59.98
N LEU A 58 -8.99 12.86 -59.83
CA LEU A 58 -7.88 13.38 -60.63
C LEU A 58 -7.94 12.91 -62.10
N PRO A 59 -8.21 11.63 -62.44
CA PRO A 59 -8.29 11.20 -63.85
C PRO A 59 -9.44 11.85 -64.62
N ASN A 60 -10.52 12.22 -63.90
CA ASN A 60 -11.67 12.89 -64.54
C ASN A 60 -11.58 14.42 -64.56
N GLY A 61 -10.44 15.02 -64.13
CA GLY A 61 -10.25 16.47 -64.11
C GLY A 61 -11.10 17.21 -63.06
N LEU A 62 -11.64 16.49 -62.06
CA LEU A 62 -12.53 17.05 -61.04
C LEU A 62 -11.74 17.75 -59.91
N TYR A 63 -10.88 18.72 -60.27
CA TYR A 63 -9.95 19.37 -59.37
C TYR A 63 -10.64 20.09 -58.20
N LYS A 64 -11.80 20.72 -58.44
CA LYS A 64 -12.56 21.36 -57.35
C LYS A 64 -13.01 20.34 -56.30
N ALA A 65 -13.52 19.19 -56.72
CA ALA A 65 -13.93 18.11 -55.81
C ALA A 65 -12.72 17.48 -55.09
N PHE A 66 -11.56 17.40 -55.74
CA PHE A 66 -10.32 16.94 -55.14
C PHE A 66 -9.90 17.88 -53.98
N PHE A 67 -9.83 19.21 -54.24
CA PHE A 67 -9.46 20.17 -53.17
C PHE A 67 -10.51 20.23 -52.04
N LEU A 68 -11.80 20.07 -52.36
CA LEU A 68 -12.85 19.98 -51.33
C LEU A 68 -12.66 18.71 -50.49
N LEU A 69 -12.31 17.57 -51.08
CA LEU A 69 -11.99 16.34 -50.34
C LEU A 69 -10.76 16.54 -49.46
N MET A 70 -9.71 17.20 -49.93
CA MET A 70 -8.52 17.51 -49.13
C MET A 70 -8.85 18.42 -47.95
N ALA A 71 -9.68 19.44 -48.13
CA ALA A 71 -10.18 20.29 -47.07
C ALA A 71 -11.03 19.51 -46.04
N GLY A 72 -11.88 18.60 -46.52
CA GLY A 72 -12.66 17.70 -45.67
C GLY A 72 -11.78 16.74 -44.85
N LEU A 73 -10.73 16.19 -45.44
CA LEU A 73 -9.74 15.36 -44.75
C LEU A 73 -8.98 16.18 -43.68
N LEU A 74 -8.59 17.41 -44.01
CA LEU A 74 -7.99 18.30 -43.00
C LEU A 74 -8.91 18.53 -41.81
N GLY A 75 -10.20 18.80 -42.08
CA GLY A 75 -11.23 18.90 -41.03
C GLY A 75 -11.36 17.62 -40.20
N ALA A 76 -11.37 16.44 -40.87
CA ALA A 76 -11.42 15.16 -40.20
C ALA A 76 -10.19 14.92 -39.29
N TYR A 77 -8.99 15.33 -39.71
CA TYR A 77 -7.78 15.23 -38.90
C TYR A 77 -7.77 16.20 -37.72
N LEU A 78 -8.31 17.41 -37.90
CA LEU A 78 -8.49 18.36 -36.76
C LEU A 78 -9.47 17.80 -35.74
N LEU A 79 -10.58 17.21 -36.19
CA LEU A 79 -11.54 16.54 -35.31
C LEU A 79 -10.94 15.30 -34.64
N ARG A 80 -10.12 14.52 -35.36
CA ARG A 80 -9.36 13.40 -34.78
C ARG A 80 -8.39 13.87 -33.70
N ALA A 81 -7.66 14.96 -33.95
CA ALA A 81 -6.75 15.55 -32.95
C ALA A 81 -7.51 15.99 -31.69
N LEU A 82 -8.69 16.62 -31.86
CA LEU A 82 -9.56 16.97 -30.75
C LEU A 82 -10.08 15.73 -30.00
N ALA A 83 -10.51 14.70 -30.74
CA ALA A 83 -10.93 13.42 -30.13
C ALA A 83 -9.80 12.77 -29.34
N GLN A 84 -8.57 12.76 -29.88
CA GLN A 84 -7.39 12.24 -29.19
C GLN A 84 -7.05 13.05 -27.94
N TYR A 85 -7.21 14.38 -27.97
CA TYR A 85 -7.06 15.23 -26.80
C TYR A 85 -8.11 14.86 -25.72
N ILE A 86 -9.38 14.69 -26.10
CA ILE A 86 -10.45 14.29 -25.20
C ILE A 86 -10.16 12.91 -24.57
N VAL A 87 -9.77 11.92 -25.37
CA VAL A 87 -9.38 10.59 -24.91
C VAL A 87 -8.24 10.68 -23.90
N THR A 88 -7.18 11.46 -24.22
CA THR A 88 -6.04 11.58 -23.32
C THR A 88 -6.43 12.25 -21.99
N VAL A 89 -7.13 13.38 -22.03
CA VAL A 89 -7.47 14.13 -20.82
C VAL A 89 -8.49 13.40 -19.97
N TYR A 90 -9.63 13.02 -20.55
CA TYR A 90 -10.75 12.43 -19.81
C TYR A 90 -10.55 10.95 -19.48
N GLY A 91 -9.76 10.23 -20.29
CA GLY A 91 -9.32 8.86 -19.97
C GLY A 91 -8.42 8.85 -18.72
N HIS A 92 -7.41 9.74 -18.66
CA HIS A 92 -6.57 9.86 -17.46
C HIS A 92 -7.38 10.40 -16.25
N GLU A 93 -8.30 11.34 -16.45
CA GLU A 93 -9.20 11.80 -15.38
C GLU A 93 -10.05 10.65 -14.81
N LEU A 94 -10.57 9.78 -15.68
CA LEU A 94 -11.24 8.53 -15.25
C LEU A 94 -10.34 7.67 -14.38
N GLY A 95 -9.09 7.45 -14.82
CA GLY A 95 -8.09 6.72 -14.06
C GLY A 95 -7.86 7.30 -12.67
N VAL A 96 -7.58 8.61 -12.59
CA VAL A 96 -7.34 9.32 -11.31
C VAL A 96 -8.53 9.21 -10.36
N ARG A 97 -9.76 9.30 -10.86
CA ARG A 97 -10.97 9.15 -10.03
C ARG A 97 -11.16 7.73 -9.51
N VAL A 98 -10.89 6.71 -10.35
CA VAL A 98 -10.91 5.30 -9.94
C VAL A 98 -9.84 5.05 -8.89
N GLU A 99 -8.63 5.59 -9.06
CA GLU A 99 -7.53 5.49 -8.09
C GLU A 99 -7.89 6.10 -6.75
N ALA A 100 -8.46 7.31 -6.76
CA ALA A 100 -8.87 7.99 -5.54
C ALA A 100 -9.94 7.19 -4.77
N ASP A 101 -10.94 6.64 -5.48
CA ASP A 101 -11.96 5.78 -4.87
C ASP A 101 -11.37 4.49 -4.27
N MET A 102 -10.41 3.85 -4.97
CA MET A 102 -9.75 2.65 -4.49
C MET A 102 -8.84 2.94 -3.30
N ARG A 103 -8.13 4.09 -3.31
CA ARG A 103 -7.27 4.52 -2.21
C ARG A 103 -8.07 4.81 -0.96
N GLU A 104 -9.23 5.47 -1.09
CA GLU A 104 -10.15 5.71 0.03
C GLU A 104 -10.67 4.39 0.61
N ASP A 105 -11.12 3.46 -0.26
CA ASP A 105 -11.64 2.15 0.15
C ASP A 105 -10.56 1.32 0.90
N ILE A 106 -9.33 1.24 0.38
CA ILE A 106 -8.27 0.45 1.01
C ILE A 106 -7.78 1.09 2.31
N PHE A 107 -7.67 2.43 2.37
CA PHE A 107 -7.28 3.13 3.59
C PHE A 107 -8.34 2.92 4.69
N ALA A 108 -9.63 3.09 4.36
CA ALA A 108 -10.73 2.82 5.28
C ALA A 108 -10.71 1.36 5.77
N LYS A 109 -10.43 0.40 4.87
CA LYS A 109 -10.32 -1.01 5.24
C LYS A 109 -9.17 -1.28 6.20
N VAL A 110 -7.99 -0.73 5.93
CA VAL A 110 -6.80 -0.90 6.79
C VAL A 110 -7.05 -0.39 8.21
N GLN A 111 -7.82 0.71 8.38
CA GLN A 111 -8.20 1.21 9.71
C GLN A 111 -9.13 0.26 10.49
N THR A 112 -9.73 -0.74 9.85
CA THR A 112 -10.61 -1.73 10.51
C THR A 112 -9.91 -3.04 10.82
N LEU A 113 -8.64 -3.20 10.45
CA LEU A 113 -7.91 -4.45 10.65
C LEU A 113 -7.30 -4.52 12.05
N SER A 114 -7.19 -5.74 12.60
CA SER A 114 -6.64 -6.01 13.93
C SER A 114 -5.11 -5.94 13.96
N PHE A 115 -4.52 -5.83 15.15
CA PHE A 115 -3.07 -5.81 15.36
C PHE A 115 -2.38 -7.03 14.76
N ALA A 116 -2.97 -8.23 14.87
CA ALA A 116 -2.44 -9.46 14.27
C ALA A 116 -2.22 -9.39 12.75
N PHE A 117 -2.99 -8.55 12.03
CA PHE A 117 -2.75 -8.28 10.62
C PHE A 117 -1.47 -7.47 10.42
N PHE A 118 -1.23 -6.45 11.25
CA PHE A 118 -0.04 -5.59 11.13
C PHE A 118 1.24 -6.31 11.55
N ASP A 119 1.18 -7.23 12.50
CA ASP A 119 2.32 -8.07 12.89
C ASP A 119 2.84 -8.92 11.72
N LYS A 120 1.93 -9.39 10.85
CA LYS A 120 2.27 -10.18 9.66
C LYS A 120 2.71 -9.35 8.48
N HIS A 121 2.30 -8.08 8.41
CA HIS A 121 2.45 -7.23 7.24
C HIS A 121 3.33 -6.02 7.53
N ARG A 122 4.53 -5.99 6.95
CA ARG A 122 5.42 -4.83 7.06
C ARG A 122 4.75 -3.59 6.48
N THR A 123 4.80 -2.47 7.21
CA THR A 123 4.21 -1.18 6.83
C THR A 123 4.61 -0.74 5.41
N GLY A 124 5.89 -0.88 5.04
CA GLY A 124 6.35 -0.53 3.69
C GLY A 124 5.68 -1.32 2.57
N LYS A 125 5.31 -2.61 2.82
CA LYS A 125 4.56 -3.43 1.86
C LYS A 125 3.12 -2.91 1.70
N LEU A 126 2.48 -2.48 2.79
CA LEU A 126 1.14 -1.89 2.76
C LEU A 126 1.15 -0.54 2.03
N MET A 127 2.16 0.30 2.30
CA MET A 127 2.33 1.57 1.58
C MET A 127 2.47 1.36 0.08
N SER A 128 3.31 0.40 -0.36
CA SER A 128 3.44 0.07 -1.79
C SER A 128 2.13 -0.39 -2.42
N ARG A 129 1.27 -1.11 -1.67
CA ARG A 129 -0.06 -1.52 -2.16
C ARG A 129 -1.03 -0.35 -2.31
N MET A 130 -0.89 0.71 -1.49
CA MET A 130 -1.74 1.92 -1.56
C MET A 130 -1.22 2.98 -2.55
N THR A 131 -0.02 2.80 -3.08
CA THR A 131 0.62 3.72 -4.02
C THR A 131 0.91 3.05 -5.35
N THR A 132 1.99 2.28 -5.44
CA THR A 132 2.48 1.69 -6.70
C THR A 132 1.48 0.70 -7.31
N ASP A 133 0.87 -0.19 -6.50
CA ASP A 133 -0.10 -1.15 -7.01
C ASP A 133 -1.37 -0.44 -7.52
N LEU A 134 -1.84 0.62 -6.84
CA LEU A 134 -2.99 1.40 -7.30
C LEU A 134 -2.68 2.12 -8.62
N PHE A 135 -1.48 2.67 -8.77
CA PHE A 135 -1.06 3.27 -10.03
C PHE A 135 -1.10 2.24 -11.18
N ASP A 136 -0.52 1.04 -11.00
CA ASP A 136 -0.55 -0.01 -12.02
C ASP A 136 -1.99 -0.47 -12.35
N ILE A 137 -2.89 -0.50 -11.37
CA ILE A 137 -4.31 -0.82 -11.56
C ILE A 137 -5.00 0.28 -12.36
N THR A 138 -4.72 1.54 -12.08
CA THR A 138 -5.29 2.70 -12.74
C THR A 138 -4.87 2.79 -14.19
N GLU A 139 -3.61 2.55 -14.48
CA GLU A 139 -3.09 2.46 -15.84
C GLU A 139 -3.84 1.37 -16.65
N LEU A 140 -4.11 0.23 -16.02
CA LEU A 140 -4.94 -0.81 -16.63
C LEU A 140 -6.39 -0.34 -16.81
N ALA A 141 -6.93 0.40 -15.86
CA ALA A 141 -8.33 0.79 -15.84
C ALA A 141 -8.69 1.72 -17.00
N HIS A 142 -7.86 2.71 -17.35
CA HIS A 142 -8.18 3.61 -18.46
C HIS A 142 -7.60 3.14 -19.78
N HIS A 143 -6.34 2.71 -19.85
CA HIS A 143 -5.73 2.24 -21.09
C HIS A 143 -6.23 0.88 -21.56
N GLY A 144 -6.72 0.03 -20.63
CA GLY A 144 -7.17 -1.32 -20.97
C GLY A 144 -8.31 -1.35 -21.98
N PRO A 145 -9.48 -0.81 -21.65
CA PRO A 145 -10.63 -0.77 -22.55
C PRO A 145 -10.34 0.01 -23.84
N GLU A 146 -9.69 1.17 -23.74
CA GLU A 146 -9.32 2.01 -24.88
C GLU A 146 -8.44 1.24 -25.88
N THR A 147 -7.33 0.65 -25.42
CA THR A 147 -6.36 -0.06 -26.29
C THR A 147 -6.99 -1.25 -26.98
N VAL A 148 -7.79 -2.04 -26.24
CA VAL A 148 -8.45 -3.23 -26.82
C VAL A 148 -9.46 -2.82 -27.89
N ILE A 149 -10.28 -1.80 -27.63
CA ILE A 149 -11.29 -1.32 -28.56
C ILE A 149 -10.63 -0.69 -29.79
N GLN A 150 -9.67 0.23 -29.60
CA GLN A 150 -8.97 0.88 -30.72
C GLN A 150 -8.27 -0.16 -31.59
N ALA A 151 -7.47 -1.06 -31.01
CA ALA A 151 -6.74 -2.05 -31.78
C ALA A 151 -7.66 -3.01 -32.55
N SER A 152 -8.71 -3.51 -31.89
CA SER A 152 -9.66 -4.43 -32.52
C SER A 152 -10.42 -3.77 -33.66
N LEU A 153 -10.90 -2.55 -33.49
CA LEU A 153 -11.63 -1.81 -34.52
C LEU A 153 -10.73 -1.41 -35.67
N THR A 154 -9.48 -0.96 -35.40
CA THR A 154 -8.55 -0.60 -36.48
C THR A 154 -8.19 -1.81 -37.31
N ILE A 155 -7.86 -2.95 -36.69
CA ILE A 155 -7.50 -4.18 -37.43
C ILE A 155 -8.70 -4.71 -38.22
N ALA A 156 -9.86 -4.88 -37.59
CA ALA A 156 -11.06 -5.39 -38.22
C ALA A 156 -11.54 -4.45 -39.34
N GLY A 157 -11.60 -3.14 -39.08
CA GLY A 157 -12.03 -2.14 -40.05
C GLY A 157 -11.13 -2.10 -41.28
N ALA A 158 -9.82 -2.12 -41.09
CA ALA A 158 -8.87 -2.13 -42.20
C ALA A 158 -8.98 -3.42 -43.02
N ILE A 159 -9.09 -4.60 -42.39
CA ILE A 159 -9.28 -5.87 -43.10
C ILE A 159 -10.58 -5.86 -43.93
N ILE A 160 -11.69 -5.39 -43.35
CA ILE A 160 -12.97 -5.29 -44.04
C ILE A 160 -12.84 -4.37 -45.28
N ILE A 161 -12.24 -3.19 -45.12
CA ILE A 161 -12.06 -2.26 -46.24
C ILE A 161 -11.17 -2.87 -47.32
N LEU A 162 -10.04 -3.49 -46.97
CA LEU A 162 -9.14 -4.16 -47.91
C LEU A 162 -9.84 -5.31 -48.62
N ALA A 163 -10.69 -6.07 -47.96
CA ALA A 163 -11.47 -7.14 -48.57
C ALA A 163 -12.47 -6.63 -49.64
N THR A 164 -13.00 -5.40 -49.46
CA THR A 164 -13.85 -4.77 -50.50
C THR A 164 -13.08 -4.33 -51.75
N ILE A 165 -11.77 -4.11 -51.63
CA ILE A 165 -10.90 -3.71 -52.74
C ILE A 165 -10.41 -4.97 -53.48
N ARG A 166 -9.77 -5.89 -52.76
CA ARG A 166 -9.27 -7.16 -53.30
C ARG A 166 -9.19 -8.20 -52.17
N TRP A 167 -10.18 -9.08 -52.12
CA TRP A 167 -10.32 -10.04 -51.02
C TRP A 167 -9.18 -11.07 -50.95
N GLU A 168 -8.62 -11.48 -52.12
CA GLU A 168 -7.53 -12.45 -52.17
C GLU A 168 -6.24 -11.89 -51.55
N LEU A 169 -5.91 -10.62 -51.81
CA LEU A 169 -4.76 -9.95 -51.21
C LEU A 169 -5.00 -9.69 -49.72
N ALA A 170 -6.22 -9.28 -49.34
CA ALA A 170 -6.61 -9.12 -47.93
C ALA A 170 -6.51 -10.44 -47.16
N LEU A 171 -6.87 -11.58 -47.78
CA LEU A 171 -6.73 -12.90 -47.18
C LEU A 171 -5.26 -13.30 -46.96
N ILE A 172 -4.37 -13.01 -47.92
CA ILE A 172 -2.93 -13.24 -47.76
C ILE A 172 -2.41 -12.48 -46.53
N LEU A 173 -2.76 -11.21 -46.38
CA LEU A 173 -2.34 -10.40 -45.25
C LEU A 173 -2.95 -10.89 -43.92
N PHE A 174 -4.22 -11.28 -43.93
CA PHE A 174 -4.92 -11.84 -42.76
C PHE A 174 -4.28 -13.15 -42.29
N LEU A 175 -3.83 -14.02 -43.20
CA LEU A 175 -3.13 -15.26 -42.83
C LEU A 175 -1.69 -15.04 -42.41
N LEU A 176 -1.02 -14.02 -42.96
CA LEU A 176 0.37 -13.66 -42.59
C LEU A 176 0.43 -13.02 -41.19
N LEU A 177 -0.54 -12.19 -40.82
CA LEU A 177 -0.56 -11.43 -39.57
C LEU A 177 -0.44 -12.32 -38.31
N PRO A 178 -1.23 -13.38 -38.09
CA PRO A 178 -1.09 -14.25 -36.91
C PRO A 178 0.27 -14.96 -36.88
N VAL A 179 0.87 -15.31 -38.02
CA VAL A 179 2.19 -15.92 -38.07
C VAL A 179 3.27 -14.96 -37.55
N LEU A 180 3.24 -13.71 -38.04
CA LEU A 180 4.16 -12.67 -37.56
C LEU A 180 3.94 -12.34 -36.08
N LEU A 181 2.68 -12.23 -35.65
CA LEU A 181 2.33 -12.02 -34.25
C LEU A 181 2.85 -13.15 -33.35
N ALA A 182 2.74 -14.42 -33.80
CA ALA A 182 3.24 -15.56 -33.02
C ALA A 182 4.76 -15.51 -32.83
N VAL A 183 5.52 -15.11 -33.87
CA VAL A 183 6.97 -14.92 -33.79
C VAL A 183 7.32 -13.80 -32.78
N VAL A 184 6.70 -12.63 -32.95
CA VAL A 184 6.93 -11.47 -32.07
C VAL A 184 6.56 -11.82 -30.63
N MET A 185 5.44 -12.53 -30.40
CA MET A 185 5.01 -12.92 -29.06
C MET A 185 5.98 -13.92 -28.43
N ARG A 186 6.51 -14.88 -29.17
CA ARG A 186 7.56 -15.79 -28.68
C ARG A 186 8.82 -15.07 -28.22
N LEU A 187 9.27 -14.08 -29.00
CA LEU A 187 10.42 -13.26 -28.65
C LEU A 187 10.14 -12.39 -27.42
N ARG A 188 8.92 -11.85 -27.30
CA ARG A 188 8.50 -11.09 -26.14
C ARG A 188 8.49 -11.92 -24.86
N LEU A 189 8.04 -13.18 -24.91
CA LEU A 189 8.10 -14.08 -23.75
C LEU A 189 9.54 -14.32 -23.28
N ARG A 190 10.50 -14.49 -24.22
CA ARG A 190 11.93 -14.61 -23.91
C ARG A 190 12.48 -13.31 -23.28
N LEU A 191 12.11 -12.16 -23.85
CA LEU A 191 12.51 -10.84 -23.31
C LEU A 191 12.00 -10.65 -21.90
N ARG A 192 10.74 -11.05 -21.62
CA ARG A 192 10.14 -11.01 -20.29
C ARG A 192 10.92 -11.85 -19.28
N ALA A 193 11.32 -13.08 -19.63
CA ALA A 193 12.12 -13.92 -18.76
C ALA A 193 13.44 -13.21 -18.36
N ARG A 194 14.14 -12.60 -19.33
CA ARG A 194 15.36 -11.83 -19.05
C ARG A 194 15.11 -10.55 -18.26
N SER A 195 13.97 -9.92 -18.43
CA SER A 195 13.58 -8.77 -17.59
C SER A 195 13.39 -9.16 -16.12
N LEU A 196 12.87 -10.36 -15.85
CA LEU A 196 12.77 -10.89 -14.48
C LEU A 196 14.15 -11.17 -13.87
N ASP A 197 15.10 -11.70 -14.67
CA ASP A 197 16.48 -11.88 -14.22
C ASP A 197 17.11 -10.53 -13.83
N VAL A 198 16.92 -9.48 -14.65
CA VAL A 198 17.40 -8.12 -14.33
C VAL A 198 16.78 -7.61 -13.02
N LYS A 199 15.46 -7.81 -12.80
CA LYS A 199 14.80 -7.39 -11.55
C LYS A 199 15.37 -8.10 -10.33
N ARG A 200 15.69 -9.40 -10.46
CA ARG A 200 16.30 -10.18 -9.37
C ARG A 200 17.68 -9.62 -9.01
N GLU A 201 18.54 -9.40 -10.00
CA GLU A 201 19.87 -8.82 -9.75
C GLU A 201 19.81 -7.37 -9.25
N THR A 202 18.77 -6.60 -9.64
CA THR A 202 18.53 -5.27 -9.07
C THR A 202 18.22 -5.35 -7.58
N ALA A 203 17.44 -6.35 -7.15
CA ALA A 203 17.16 -6.56 -5.73
C ALA A 203 18.44 -6.90 -4.95
N GLU A 204 19.34 -7.73 -5.51
CA GLU A 204 20.65 -8.02 -4.90
C GLU A 204 21.54 -6.78 -4.77
N ILE A 205 21.55 -5.90 -5.78
CA ILE A 205 22.24 -4.60 -5.68
C ILE A 205 21.63 -3.75 -4.57
N ASN A 206 20.30 -3.65 -4.50
CA ASN A 206 19.63 -2.86 -3.48
C ASN A 206 20.00 -3.36 -2.08
N THR A 207 20.03 -4.67 -1.87
CA THR A 207 20.46 -5.28 -0.60
C THR A 207 21.92 -4.91 -0.26
N ALA A 208 22.82 -4.95 -1.25
CA ALA A 208 24.23 -4.59 -1.02
C ALA A 208 24.38 -3.08 -0.71
N VAL A 209 23.62 -2.21 -1.39
CA VAL A 209 23.61 -0.77 -1.14
C VAL A 209 23.00 -0.48 0.24
N GLU A 210 21.86 -1.09 0.58
CA GLU A 210 21.21 -0.93 1.88
C GLU A 210 22.16 -1.32 3.02
N ALA A 211 22.83 -2.49 2.91
CA ALA A 211 23.80 -2.92 3.90
C ALA A 211 24.98 -1.94 4.03
N GLY A 212 25.53 -1.44 2.90
CA GLY A 212 26.63 -0.49 2.89
C GLY A 212 26.26 0.90 3.42
N VAL A 213 25.08 1.40 3.12
CA VAL A 213 24.61 2.75 3.52
C VAL A 213 24.06 2.74 4.95
N SER A 214 23.16 1.82 5.28
CA SER A 214 22.59 1.70 6.63
C SER A 214 23.64 1.29 7.66
N GLY A 215 24.59 0.42 7.24
CA GLY A 215 25.71 -0.02 8.07
C GLY A 215 26.94 0.89 8.04
N ILE A 216 26.90 2.10 7.45
CA ILE A 216 28.07 2.94 7.19
C ILE A 216 28.87 3.25 8.47
N ARG A 217 28.20 3.46 9.61
CA ARG A 217 28.88 3.70 10.89
C ARG A 217 29.73 2.50 11.31
N THR A 218 29.20 1.29 11.16
CA THR A 218 29.92 0.04 11.45
C THR A 218 31.07 -0.17 10.46
N VAL A 219 30.83 0.01 9.16
CA VAL A 219 31.86 -0.06 8.12
C VAL A 219 33.02 0.88 8.46
N LYS A 220 32.75 2.12 8.84
CA LYS A 220 33.74 3.13 9.24
C LYS A 220 34.44 2.78 10.56
N ALA A 221 33.68 2.33 11.56
CA ALA A 221 34.26 1.97 12.87
C ALA A 221 35.25 0.80 12.79
N PHE A 222 35.04 -0.13 11.84
CA PHE A 222 35.92 -1.28 11.63
C PHE A 222 36.89 -1.12 10.45
N ALA A 223 36.93 0.05 9.79
CA ALA A 223 37.76 0.34 8.62
C ALA A 223 37.61 -0.71 7.48
N ASN A 224 36.39 -1.21 7.26
CA ASN A 224 36.09 -2.29 6.31
C ASN A 224 35.46 -1.77 5.00
N GLU A 225 35.81 -0.55 4.56
CA GLU A 225 35.28 0.05 3.32
C GLU A 225 35.61 -0.77 2.08
N GLN A 226 36.79 -1.39 2.06
CA GLN A 226 37.24 -2.18 0.90
C GLN A 226 36.41 -3.46 0.76
N ASP A 227 36.12 -4.17 1.85
CA ASP A 227 35.26 -5.37 1.84
C ASP A 227 33.83 -5.03 1.39
N ALA A 228 33.27 -3.93 1.89
CA ALA A 228 31.95 -3.44 1.45
C ALA A 228 31.93 -3.12 -0.05
N MET A 229 32.99 -2.47 -0.58
CA MET A 229 33.14 -2.14 -1.99
C MET A 229 33.28 -3.41 -2.85
N ASP A 230 34.01 -4.42 -2.42
CA ASP A 230 34.22 -5.66 -3.17
C ASP A 230 32.94 -6.50 -3.24
N LYS A 231 32.14 -6.52 -2.16
CA LYS A 231 30.80 -7.11 -2.15
C LYS A 231 29.86 -6.41 -3.15
N PHE A 232 29.88 -5.06 -3.12
CA PHE A 232 29.09 -4.30 -4.09
C PHE A 232 29.55 -4.54 -5.53
N ARG A 233 30.86 -4.53 -5.82
CA ARG A 233 31.42 -4.81 -7.15
C ARG A 233 30.97 -6.17 -7.67
N THR A 234 30.98 -7.19 -6.82
CA THR A 234 30.54 -8.55 -7.18
C THR A 234 29.09 -8.57 -7.65
N SER A 235 28.17 -7.94 -6.90
CA SER A 235 26.75 -7.83 -7.27
C SER A 235 26.56 -6.99 -8.53
N ASN A 236 27.31 -5.89 -8.66
CA ASN A 236 27.24 -4.99 -9.82
C ASN A 236 27.74 -5.67 -11.12
N GLU A 237 28.77 -6.50 -11.06
CA GLU A 237 29.23 -7.28 -12.23
C GLU A 237 28.21 -8.36 -12.66
N LYS A 238 27.52 -9.01 -11.71
CA LYS A 238 26.42 -9.93 -12.02
C LYS A 238 25.28 -9.20 -12.73
N PHE A 239 24.84 -8.08 -12.17
CA PHE A 239 23.81 -7.23 -12.77
C PHE A 239 24.20 -6.79 -14.19
N LYS A 240 25.43 -6.31 -14.39
CA LYS A 240 25.94 -5.89 -15.69
C LYS A 240 25.86 -7.03 -16.73
N LYS A 241 26.24 -8.26 -16.35
CA LYS A 241 26.17 -9.45 -17.22
C LYS A 241 24.71 -9.75 -17.63
N VAL A 242 23.80 -9.78 -16.67
CA VAL A 242 22.37 -10.08 -16.90
C VAL A 242 21.71 -8.98 -17.74
N LYS A 243 21.99 -7.70 -17.42
CA LYS A 243 21.46 -6.55 -18.18
C LYS A 243 21.96 -6.52 -19.63
N LYS A 244 23.24 -6.90 -19.86
CA LYS A 244 23.80 -7.05 -21.20
C LYS A 244 23.09 -8.17 -22.00
N SER A 245 22.77 -9.29 -21.34
CA SER A 245 21.98 -10.38 -21.96
C SER A 245 20.55 -9.93 -22.29
N TYR A 246 19.90 -9.16 -21.40
CA TYR A 246 18.59 -8.57 -21.67
C TYR A 246 18.61 -7.68 -22.91
N TYR A 247 19.59 -6.78 -23.05
CA TYR A 247 19.66 -5.88 -24.21
C TYR A 247 19.97 -6.61 -25.51
N ARG A 248 20.67 -7.75 -25.49
CA ARG A 248 20.82 -8.59 -26.69
C ARG A 248 19.47 -9.15 -27.17
N ILE A 249 18.65 -9.70 -26.25
CA ILE A 249 17.32 -10.20 -26.58
C ILE A 249 16.39 -9.07 -27.00
N PHE A 250 16.49 -7.90 -26.35
CA PHE A 250 15.74 -6.70 -26.72
C PHE A 250 16.07 -6.22 -28.13
N GLY A 251 17.35 -6.23 -28.51
CA GLY A 251 17.79 -5.94 -29.87
C GLY A 251 17.21 -6.91 -30.91
N VAL A 252 17.26 -8.23 -30.61
CA VAL A 252 16.64 -9.25 -31.48
C VAL A 252 15.13 -9.04 -31.59
N PHE A 253 14.45 -8.75 -30.47
CA PHE A 253 13.00 -8.48 -30.46
C PHE A 253 12.64 -7.28 -31.35
N ASN A 254 13.35 -6.15 -31.23
CA ASN A 254 13.09 -4.95 -32.02
C ASN A 254 13.37 -5.18 -33.50
N ALA A 255 14.55 -5.74 -33.84
CA ALA A 255 14.91 -6.02 -35.20
C ALA A 255 13.93 -7.02 -35.88
N SER A 256 13.51 -8.07 -35.15
CA SER A 256 12.52 -9.02 -35.68
C SER A 256 11.13 -8.39 -35.85
N THR A 257 10.74 -7.46 -34.96
CA THR A 257 9.48 -6.73 -35.11
C THR A 257 9.51 -5.82 -36.34
N GLU A 258 10.58 -5.07 -36.54
CA GLU A 258 10.76 -4.22 -37.74
C GLU A 258 10.83 -5.05 -39.00
N PHE A 259 11.55 -6.18 -38.99
CA PHE A 259 11.61 -7.09 -40.12
C PHE A 259 10.23 -7.69 -40.47
N ALA A 260 9.46 -8.12 -39.46
CA ALA A 260 8.11 -8.65 -39.66
C ALA A 260 7.21 -7.62 -40.36
N MET A 261 7.37 -6.35 -40.01
CA MET A 261 6.63 -5.26 -40.63
C MET A 261 7.07 -4.96 -42.05
N ALA A 262 8.37 -4.93 -42.28
CA ALA A 262 8.93 -4.78 -43.62
C ALA A 262 8.53 -5.96 -44.51
N LEU A 263 8.51 -7.19 -43.99
CA LEU A 263 8.06 -8.39 -44.69
C LEU A 263 6.59 -8.30 -45.07
N MET A 264 5.71 -7.81 -44.20
CA MET A 264 4.29 -7.59 -44.52
C MET A 264 4.15 -6.61 -45.69
N GLN A 265 4.91 -5.51 -45.66
CA GLN A 265 4.93 -4.52 -46.74
C GLN A 265 5.46 -5.13 -48.05
N LEU A 266 6.55 -5.91 -47.99
CA LEU A 266 7.14 -6.58 -49.14
C LEU A 266 6.18 -7.60 -49.77
N VAL A 267 5.51 -8.42 -48.95
CA VAL A 267 4.50 -9.38 -49.41
C VAL A 267 3.32 -8.66 -50.06
N THR A 268 2.89 -7.52 -49.50
CA THR A 268 1.84 -6.68 -50.09
C THR A 268 2.23 -6.20 -51.47
N LEU A 269 3.46 -5.67 -51.64
CA LEU A 269 3.96 -5.19 -52.93
C LEU A 269 4.13 -6.32 -53.94
N ALA A 270 4.71 -7.45 -53.52
CA ALA A 270 4.95 -8.60 -54.43
C ALA A 270 3.64 -9.24 -54.90
N ALA A 271 2.74 -9.57 -53.97
CA ALA A 271 1.46 -10.18 -54.29
C ALA A 271 0.55 -9.20 -55.08
N GLY A 272 0.50 -7.92 -54.65
CA GLY A 272 -0.24 -6.89 -55.38
C GLY A 272 0.32 -6.64 -56.77
N GLY A 273 1.65 -6.67 -56.96
CA GLY A 273 2.31 -6.61 -58.25
C GLY A 273 1.87 -7.75 -59.18
N VAL A 274 1.80 -8.99 -58.65
CA VAL A 274 1.26 -10.14 -59.42
C VAL A 274 -0.20 -9.89 -59.84
N PHE A 275 -1.05 -9.36 -58.97
CA PHE A 275 -2.44 -9.03 -59.32
C PHE A 275 -2.53 -7.91 -60.36
N ILE A 276 -1.63 -6.93 -60.34
CA ILE A 276 -1.53 -5.89 -61.38
C ILE A 276 -1.14 -6.52 -62.71
N MET A 277 -0.11 -7.38 -62.75
CA MET A 277 0.30 -8.10 -63.98
C MET A 277 -0.83 -8.95 -64.55
N GLN A 278 -1.72 -9.48 -63.73
CA GLN A 278 -2.90 -10.23 -64.12
C GLN A 278 -4.09 -9.35 -64.56
N GLY A 279 -3.94 -8.03 -64.50
CA GLY A 279 -5.03 -7.09 -64.82
C GLY A 279 -6.18 -7.08 -63.77
N LYS A 280 -5.95 -7.64 -62.59
CA LYS A 280 -6.96 -7.82 -61.55
C LYS A 280 -6.95 -6.70 -60.49
N MET A 281 -5.98 -5.80 -60.53
CA MET A 281 -5.76 -4.72 -59.57
C MET A 281 -5.04 -3.57 -60.28
N ASP A 282 -5.26 -2.33 -59.84
CA ASP A 282 -4.52 -1.18 -60.33
C ASP A 282 -3.43 -0.72 -59.32
N ALA A 283 -2.58 0.21 -59.77
CA ALA A 283 -1.48 0.73 -58.95
C ALA A 283 -2.00 1.54 -57.73
N VAL A 284 -3.15 2.22 -57.83
CA VAL A 284 -3.75 2.99 -56.75
C VAL A 284 -4.30 2.07 -55.67
N ASP A 285 -4.88 0.93 -56.10
CA ASP A 285 -5.28 -0.11 -55.14
C ASP A 285 -4.09 -0.63 -54.33
N LEU A 286 -2.95 -0.89 -55.02
CA LEU A 286 -1.72 -1.33 -54.32
C LEU A 286 -1.18 -0.29 -53.34
N ILE A 287 -1.19 1.00 -53.69
CA ILE A 287 -0.85 2.09 -52.80
C ILE A 287 -1.80 2.10 -51.58
N THR A 288 -3.09 1.91 -51.82
CA THR A 288 -4.10 1.86 -50.74
C THR A 288 -3.84 0.71 -49.76
N PHE A 289 -3.52 -0.50 -50.28
CA PHE A 289 -3.10 -1.63 -49.44
C PHE A 289 -1.86 -1.30 -48.62
N SER A 290 -0.85 -0.67 -49.23
CA SER A 290 0.38 -0.28 -48.54
C SER A 290 0.11 0.73 -47.42
N LEU A 291 -0.78 1.70 -47.62
CA LEU A 291 -1.21 2.65 -46.58
C LEU A 291 -1.92 1.95 -45.42
N TYR A 292 -2.82 0.99 -45.70
CA TYR A 292 -3.48 0.23 -44.62
C TYR A 292 -2.53 -0.70 -43.88
N VAL A 293 -1.52 -1.28 -44.52
CA VAL A 293 -0.46 -2.03 -43.82
C VAL A 293 0.25 -1.15 -42.79
N LEU A 294 0.52 0.12 -43.12
CA LEU A 294 1.09 1.08 -42.15
C LEU A 294 0.13 1.35 -40.97
N VAL A 295 -1.16 1.43 -41.21
CA VAL A 295 -2.18 1.62 -40.17
C VAL A 295 -2.22 0.44 -39.17
N PHE A 296 -1.95 -0.80 -39.59
CA PHE A 296 -1.85 -1.96 -38.70
C PHE A 296 -0.74 -1.89 -37.66
N MET A 297 0.26 -1.08 -37.89
CA MET A 297 1.49 -1.07 -37.10
C MET A 297 1.28 -0.56 -35.66
N ALA A 298 0.55 0.55 -35.51
CA ALA A 298 0.32 1.17 -34.22
C ALA A 298 -0.50 0.27 -33.27
N PRO A 299 -1.64 -0.32 -33.70
CA PRO A 299 -2.39 -1.28 -32.90
C PRO A 299 -1.57 -2.48 -32.41
N ILE A 300 -0.73 -3.06 -33.28
CA ILE A 300 0.11 -4.21 -32.91
C ILE A 300 1.11 -3.84 -31.81
N ARG A 301 1.76 -2.69 -31.91
CA ARG A 301 2.67 -2.17 -30.86
C ARG A 301 1.92 -1.93 -29.54
N LYS A 302 0.75 -1.27 -29.60
CA LYS A 302 -0.09 -1.00 -28.42
C LYS A 302 -0.52 -2.31 -27.73
N LEU A 303 -0.99 -3.31 -28.49
CA LEU A 303 -1.38 -4.61 -27.91
C LEU A 303 -0.21 -5.33 -27.23
N THR A 304 1.00 -5.25 -27.78
CA THR A 304 2.17 -5.84 -27.12
C THR A 304 2.53 -5.14 -25.81
N GLN A 305 2.38 -3.84 -25.70
CA GLN A 305 2.59 -3.09 -24.45
C GLN A 305 1.47 -3.37 -23.43
N PHE A 306 0.22 -3.44 -23.91
CA PHE A 306 -0.95 -3.73 -23.09
C PHE A 306 -0.84 -5.05 -22.32
N VAL A 307 -0.26 -6.12 -22.89
CA VAL A 307 -0.08 -7.40 -22.19
C VAL A 307 0.74 -7.22 -20.89
N GLU A 308 1.78 -6.39 -20.90
CA GLU A 308 2.58 -6.12 -19.71
C GLU A 308 1.78 -5.32 -18.67
N GLN A 309 1.11 -4.27 -19.13
CA GLN A 309 0.27 -3.42 -18.29
C GLN A 309 -0.88 -4.21 -17.65
N PHE A 310 -1.53 -5.08 -18.43
CA PHE A 310 -2.55 -5.99 -17.94
C PHE A 310 -2.03 -6.91 -16.83
N GLN A 311 -0.83 -7.46 -16.98
CA GLN A 311 -0.25 -8.32 -15.94
C GLN A 311 0.11 -7.57 -14.67
N LYS A 312 0.67 -6.36 -14.76
CA LYS A 312 0.97 -5.53 -13.59
C LYS A 312 -0.32 -5.12 -12.88
N GLY A 313 -1.25 -4.53 -13.62
CA GLY A 313 -2.51 -4.05 -13.08
C GLY A 313 -3.37 -5.18 -12.48
N SER A 314 -3.49 -6.32 -13.16
CA SER A 314 -4.24 -7.48 -12.64
C SER A 314 -3.60 -8.07 -11.39
N SER A 315 -2.27 -8.18 -11.34
CA SER A 315 -1.56 -8.63 -10.14
C SER A 315 -1.69 -7.64 -8.98
N GLY A 316 -1.59 -6.34 -9.25
CA GLY A 316 -1.86 -5.28 -8.28
C GLY A 316 -3.29 -5.36 -7.73
N PHE A 317 -4.26 -5.57 -8.62
CA PHE A 317 -5.67 -5.70 -8.24
C PHE A 317 -5.95 -6.94 -7.37
N LEU A 318 -5.30 -8.07 -7.63
CA LEU A 318 -5.43 -9.25 -6.76
C LEU A 318 -4.87 -8.96 -5.35
N ARG A 319 -3.72 -8.26 -5.23
CA ARG A 319 -3.17 -7.84 -3.94
C ARG A 319 -4.05 -6.81 -3.23
N PHE A 320 -4.68 -5.90 -3.96
CA PHE A 320 -5.70 -4.99 -3.43
C PHE A 320 -6.88 -5.79 -2.84
N LEU A 321 -7.41 -6.76 -3.58
CA LEU A 321 -8.51 -7.61 -3.11
C LEU A 321 -8.13 -8.46 -1.90
N GLU A 322 -6.89 -8.89 -1.77
CA GLU A 322 -6.39 -9.60 -0.58
C GLU A 322 -6.62 -8.77 0.69
N ILE A 323 -6.28 -7.46 0.65
CA ILE A 323 -6.52 -6.55 1.78
C ILE A 323 -8.02 -6.29 1.98
N MET A 324 -8.76 -6.02 0.89
CA MET A 324 -10.19 -5.72 0.99
C MET A 324 -11.02 -6.89 1.55
N ARG A 325 -10.56 -8.12 1.32
CA ARG A 325 -11.19 -9.37 1.82
C ARG A 325 -10.64 -9.83 3.16
N ALA A 326 -9.55 -9.24 3.64
CA ALA A 326 -9.01 -9.59 4.95
C ALA A 326 -10.07 -9.31 6.03
N GLU A 327 -10.33 -10.29 6.88
CA GLU A 327 -11.21 -10.12 8.02
C GLU A 327 -10.38 -9.79 9.25
N PRO A 328 -10.76 -8.81 10.07
CA PRO A 328 -10.09 -8.58 11.35
C PRO A 328 -10.36 -9.76 12.28
N ASP A 329 -9.32 -10.21 12.97
CA ASP A 329 -9.42 -11.31 13.95
C ASP A 329 -10.25 -10.86 15.18
N VAL A 330 -10.18 -9.57 15.54
CA VAL A 330 -10.94 -8.97 16.64
C VAL A 330 -12.05 -8.10 16.05
N LYS A 331 -13.31 -8.43 16.35
CA LYS A 331 -14.51 -7.70 15.88
C LYS A 331 -15.44 -7.44 17.06
N ASP A 332 -16.16 -6.34 17.01
CA ASP A 332 -17.26 -6.12 17.94
C ASP A 332 -18.35 -7.16 17.68
N ALA A 333 -18.88 -7.75 18.75
CA ALA A 333 -20.03 -8.63 18.65
C ALA A 333 -21.26 -7.86 18.13
N PRO A 334 -22.20 -8.50 17.40
CA PRO A 334 -23.38 -7.80 16.89
C PRO A 334 -24.26 -7.16 17.99
N ASP A 335 -24.17 -7.68 19.21
CA ASP A 335 -24.87 -7.25 20.41
C ASP A 335 -23.94 -6.52 21.41
N ALA A 336 -22.74 -6.14 20.98
CA ALA A 336 -21.79 -5.42 21.82
C ALA A 336 -22.39 -4.09 22.30
N LYS A 337 -22.27 -3.84 23.61
CA LYS A 337 -22.76 -2.62 24.27
C LYS A 337 -21.64 -1.63 24.50
N GLU A 338 -21.97 -0.36 24.66
CA GLU A 338 -20.99 0.60 25.16
C GLU A 338 -20.67 0.32 26.62
N LEU A 339 -19.39 0.42 26.96
CA LEU A 339 -18.91 0.36 28.33
C LEU A 339 -19.17 1.74 28.98
N GLU A 340 -19.92 1.76 30.09
CA GLU A 340 -20.33 3.00 30.76
C GLU A 340 -19.97 2.97 32.25
N ASN A 341 -19.80 4.15 32.86
CA ASN A 341 -19.59 4.33 34.29
C ASN A 341 -18.43 3.49 34.87
N VAL A 342 -17.31 3.47 34.17
CA VAL A 342 -16.15 2.65 34.50
C VAL A 342 -15.48 3.14 35.77
N LYS A 343 -15.42 2.26 36.77
CA LYS A 343 -14.67 2.46 38.03
C LYS A 343 -13.21 2.02 37.92
N GLY A 344 -12.97 1.05 37.01
CA GLY A 344 -11.64 0.60 36.67
C GLY A 344 -11.23 -0.75 37.27
N GLY A 345 -12.14 -1.55 37.82
CA GLY A 345 -11.81 -2.91 38.26
C GLY A 345 -11.46 -3.79 37.04
N VAL A 346 -10.36 -4.54 37.10
CA VAL A 346 -9.90 -5.42 36.03
C VAL A 346 -9.76 -6.84 36.56
N GLU A 347 -10.25 -7.82 35.79
CA GLU A 347 -10.13 -9.23 36.15
C GLU A 347 -9.74 -10.06 34.93
N TYR A 348 -8.69 -10.87 35.09
CA TYR A 348 -8.33 -11.94 34.16
C TYR A 348 -8.77 -13.24 34.80
N ARG A 349 -9.59 -14.03 34.11
CA ARG A 349 -10.16 -15.27 34.62
C ARG A 349 -9.79 -16.41 33.71
N ASP A 350 -8.96 -17.31 34.21
CA ASP A 350 -8.47 -18.51 33.49
C ASP A 350 -7.91 -18.17 32.09
N VAL A 351 -7.17 -17.06 31.98
CA VAL A 351 -6.73 -16.52 30.70
C VAL A 351 -5.57 -17.32 30.15
N SER A 352 -5.78 -17.89 28.96
CA SER A 352 -4.74 -18.49 28.13
C SER A 352 -4.62 -17.77 26.79
N PHE A 353 -3.41 -17.66 26.28
CA PHE A 353 -3.17 -16.98 25.01
C PHE A 353 -1.96 -17.53 24.26
N HIS A 354 -2.11 -17.68 22.94
CA HIS A 354 -1.02 -17.92 22.01
C HIS A 354 -1.12 -17.00 20.79
N TYR A 355 0.00 -16.57 20.28
CA TYR A 355 0.04 -15.92 18.96
C TYR A 355 -0.20 -16.95 17.85
N GLN A 356 -0.57 -16.48 16.66
CA GLN A 356 -0.89 -17.35 15.52
C GLN A 356 0.21 -18.37 15.15
N ASN A 357 1.44 -18.21 15.63
CA ASN A 357 2.56 -19.14 15.43
C ASN A 357 2.52 -20.37 16.35
N GLY A 358 1.51 -20.50 17.22
CA GLY A 358 1.20 -21.72 17.96
C GLY A 358 1.92 -21.91 19.30
N GLU A 359 2.91 -21.10 19.66
CA GLU A 359 3.50 -21.16 21.02
C GLU A 359 2.59 -20.48 22.04
N GLU A 360 2.23 -21.21 23.10
CA GLU A 360 1.43 -20.70 24.19
C GLU A 360 2.29 -19.77 25.09
N VAL A 361 1.83 -18.52 25.19
CA VAL A 361 2.55 -17.45 25.91
C VAL A 361 2.01 -17.25 27.33
N LEU A 362 0.70 -17.43 27.52
CA LEU A 362 0.01 -17.32 28.81
C LEU A 362 -0.84 -18.57 29.02
N ARG A 363 -0.80 -19.12 30.26
CA ARG A 363 -1.52 -20.31 30.67
C ARG A 363 -2.28 -20.03 31.96
N HIS A 364 -3.59 -20.26 31.93
CA HIS A 364 -4.47 -20.24 33.11
C HIS A 364 -4.19 -19.07 34.08
N VAL A 365 -4.06 -17.84 33.53
CA VAL A 365 -3.79 -16.65 34.33
C VAL A 365 -5.06 -16.18 35.01
N ASP A 366 -5.06 -16.22 36.35
CA ASP A 366 -6.07 -15.63 37.22
C ASP A 366 -5.48 -14.43 37.94
N LEU A 367 -6.08 -13.25 37.75
CA LEU A 367 -5.57 -12.00 38.33
C LEU A 367 -6.72 -11.00 38.52
N THR A 368 -6.85 -10.41 39.69
CA THR A 368 -7.86 -9.39 39.98
C THR A 368 -7.17 -8.12 40.47
N ILE A 369 -7.59 -6.97 39.92
CA ILE A 369 -7.05 -5.65 40.23
C ILE A 369 -8.23 -4.77 40.67
N ALA A 370 -8.18 -4.25 41.88
CA ALA A 370 -9.24 -3.40 42.40
C ALA A 370 -9.24 -2.01 41.72
N PRO A 371 -10.39 -1.31 41.67
CA PRO A 371 -10.45 0.06 41.21
C PRO A 371 -9.47 0.98 41.97
N GLY A 372 -8.61 1.68 41.21
CA GLY A 372 -7.61 2.60 41.78
C GLY A 372 -6.31 1.94 42.25
N GLU A 373 -6.19 0.62 42.16
CA GLU A 373 -5.00 -0.14 42.53
C GLU A 373 -3.92 -0.07 41.44
N THR A 374 -2.65 -0.03 41.88
CA THR A 374 -1.48 -0.16 41.01
C THR A 374 -0.88 -1.55 41.12
N LEU A 375 -0.93 -2.30 40.03
CA LEU A 375 -0.33 -3.64 39.91
C LEU A 375 0.96 -3.58 39.07
N ALA A 376 2.07 -4.08 39.62
CA ALA A 376 3.30 -4.29 38.83
C ALA A 376 3.38 -5.72 38.31
N LEU A 377 3.60 -5.87 37.02
CA LEU A 377 3.91 -7.16 36.36
C LEU A 377 5.43 -7.34 36.25
N VAL A 378 5.95 -8.37 36.88
CA VAL A 378 7.38 -8.69 36.95
C VAL A 378 7.61 -10.10 36.42
N GLY A 379 8.80 -10.41 35.94
CA GLY A 379 9.16 -11.76 35.48
C GLY A 379 10.26 -11.75 34.44
N PRO A 380 10.78 -12.92 34.03
CA PRO A 380 11.81 -13.03 33.01
C PRO A 380 11.40 -12.42 31.67
N SER A 381 12.38 -12.10 30.81
CA SER A 381 12.08 -11.67 29.45
C SER A 381 11.36 -12.80 28.68
N GLY A 382 10.30 -12.43 27.95
CA GLY A 382 9.48 -13.41 27.22
C GLY A 382 8.44 -14.16 28.05
N SER A 383 8.23 -13.82 29.34
CA SER A 383 7.22 -14.47 30.20
C SER A 383 5.75 -14.06 29.92
N GLY A 384 5.50 -13.18 28.95
CA GLY A 384 4.13 -12.79 28.58
C GLY A 384 3.58 -11.52 29.24
N LYS A 385 4.38 -10.74 30.00
CA LYS A 385 3.95 -9.50 30.68
C LYS A 385 3.31 -8.48 29.72
N THR A 386 4.02 -8.15 28.64
CA THR A 386 3.51 -7.23 27.60
C THR A 386 2.28 -7.83 26.90
N THR A 387 2.25 -9.14 26.66
CA THR A 387 1.09 -9.83 26.11
C THR A 387 -0.13 -9.68 27.02
N LEU A 388 0.03 -9.93 28.32
CA LEU A 388 -1.05 -9.79 29.30
C LEU A 388 -1.62 -8.36 29.31
N SER A 389 -0.74 -7.36 29.27
CA SER A 389 -1.13 -5.95 29.21
C SER A 389 -1.87 -5.56 27.92
N GLN A 390 -1.59 -6.23 26.79
CA GLN A 390 -2.23 -6.01 25.48
C GLN A 390 -3.59 -6.69 25.34
N LEU A 391 -3.89 -7.70 26.16
CA LEU A 391 -5.20 -8.37 26.18
C LEU A 391 -6.29 -7.49 26.82
N LEU A 392 -5.94 -6.62 27.77
CA LEU A 392 -6.89 -5.72 28.43
C LEU A 392 -7.55 -4.73 27.44
N PRO A 393 -6.81 -4.00 26.60
CA PRO A 393 -7.42 -3.16 25.57
C PRO A 393 -8.00 -3.95 24.39
N ARG A 394 -7.97 -5.30 24.47
CA ARG A 394 -8.47 -6.20 23.43
C ARG A 394 -7.78 -5.97 22.07
N PHE A 395 -6.46 -5.77 22.08
CA PHE A 395 -5.67 -5.75 20.84
C PHE A 395 -5.61 -7.15 20.21
N TYR A 396 -5.76 -8.17 21.05
CA TYR A 396 -5.95 -9.57 20.70
C TYR A 396 -7.07 -10.16 21.56
N ASP A 397 -7.81 -11.12 21.04
CA ASP A 397 -8.74 -11.91 21.83
C ASP A 397 -8.01 -13.07 22.51
N VAL A 398 -8.38 -13.39 23.73
CA VAL A 398 -7.85 -14.54 24.48
C VAL A 398 -8.20 -15.84 23.77
N THR A 399 -7.33 -16.86 23.89
CA THR A 399 -7.60 -18.21 23.33
C THR A 399 -8.34 -19.09 24.30
N GLY A 400 -8.26 -18.81 25.62
CA GLY A 400 -9.02 -19.42 26.69
C GLY A 400 -9.36 -18.41 27.76
N GLY A 401 -10.40 -18.64 28.53
CA GLY A 401 -10.85 -17.76 29.60
C GLY A 401 -11.46 -16.44 29.13
N ALA A 402 -11.38 -15.40 29.96
CA ALA A 402 -11.94 -14.08 29.66
C ALA A 402 -11.26 -12.98 30.47
N VAL A 403 -11.25 -11.75 29.88
CA VAL A 403 -10.85 -10.51 30.55
C VAL A 403 -12.08 -9.66 30.81
N PHE A 404 -12.18 -9.09 32.01
CA PHE A 404 -13.32 -8.28 32.42
C PHE A 404 -12.87 -6.89 32.86
N VAL A 405 -13.70 -5.90 32.57
CA VAL A 405 -13.62 -4.54 33.15
C VAL A 405 -14.92 -4.28 33.88
N ASP A 406 -14.83 -4.02 35.19
CA ASP A 406 -15.98 -3.86 36.11
C ASP A 406 -17.03 -4.97 35.94
N GLY A 407 -16.57 -6.22 35.84
CA GLY A 407 -17.41 -7.41 35.67
C GLY A 407 -18.01 -7.63 34.27
N GLN A 408 -17.68 -6.76 33.29
CA GLN A 408 -18.13 -6.89 31.91
C GLN A 408 -17.02 -7.51 31.04
N ASP A 409 -17.31 -8.63 30.37
CA ASP A 409 -16.36 -9.26 29.42
C ASP A 409 -16.03 -8.29 28.28
N VAL A 410 -14.74 -8.02 28.06
CA VAL A 410 -14.25 -7.09 27.02
C VAL A 410 -14.69 -7.47 25.61
N ARG A 411 -15.05 -8.74 25.37
CA ARG A 411 -15.57 -9.21 24.07
C ARG A 411 -17.03 -8.82 23.82
N LYS A 412 -17.77 -8.45 24.89
CA LYS A 412 -19.19 -8.07 24.84
C LYS A 412 -19.41 -6.56 24.81
N VAL A 413 -18.32 -5.80 24.85
CA VAL A 413 -18.37 -4.34 24.72
C VAL A 413 -17.73 -3.88 23.42
N THR A 414 -18.09 -2.67 22.95
CA THR A 414 -17.49 -2.12 21.72
C THR A 414 -16.05 -1.70 22.01
N GLN A 415 -15.13 -2.01 21.07
CA GLN A 415 -13.71 -1.63 21.18
C GLN A 415 -13.55 -0.11 21.37
N ALA A 416 -14.35 0.69 20.67
CA ALA A 416 -14.32 2.15 20.78
C ALA A 416 -14.61 2.63 22.22
N SER A 417 -15.62 2.03 22.91
CA SER A 417 -15.91 2.37 24.31
C SER A 417 -14.82 1.87 25.24
N LEU A 418 -14.32 0.66 25.06
CA LEU A 418 -13.23 0.09 25.86
C LEU A 418 -11.97 0.96 25.76
N HIS A 419 -11.54 1.31 24.54
CA HIS A 419 -10.37 2.16 24.34
C HIS A 419 -10.53 3.58 24.89
N ARG A 420 -11.75 4.09 25.02
CA ARG A 420 -12.01 5.41 25.63
C ARG A 420 -11.56 5.44 27.10
N TYR A 421 -11.75 4.34 27.82
CA TYR A 421 -11.48 4.24 29.26
C TYR A 421 -10.08 3.69 29.60
N ILE A 422 -9.30 3.26 28.63
CA ILE A 422 -7.94 2.74 28.84
C ILE A 422 -6.92 3.69 28.22
N GLY A 423 -5.95 4.16 29.01
CA GLY A 423 -4.77 4.91 28.56
C GLY A 423 -3.57 3.99 28.48
N ILE A 424 -2.81 4.07 27.40
CA ILE A 424 -1.64 3.22 27.16
C ILE A 424 -0.43 4.10 26.91
N ILE A 425 0.66 3.85 27.66
CA ILE A 425 1.98 4.42 27.38
C ILE A 425 2.88 3.24 27.01
N GLN A 426 3.31 3.21 25.75
CA GLN A 426 4.16 2.16 25.19
C GLN A 426 5.64 2.50 25.37
N GLN A 427 6.48 1.47 25.39
CA GLN A 427 7.94 1.60 25.42
C GLN A 427 8.46 2.44 24.24
N ASP A 428 8.07 2.09 23.03
CA ASP A 428 8.38 2.84 21.81
C ASP A 428 7.29 3.89 21.53
N VAL A 429 7.55 5.13 21.92
CA VAL A 429 6.62 6.23 21.72
C VAL A 429 6.54 6.63 20.24
N PHE A 430 5.36 6.52 19.67
CA PHE A 430 5.07 7.03 18.33
C PHE A 430 4.52 8.46 18.38
N LEU A 431 5.20 9.38 17.67
CA LEU A 431 4.72 10.73 17.41
C LEU A 431 4.40 10.89 15.92
N PHE A 432 3.28 11.55 15.65
CA PHE A 432 2.91 11.91 14.29
C PHE A 432 3.81 13.04 13.78
N ALA A 433 4.07 13.07 12.47
CA ALA A 433 4.80 14.16 11.82
C ALA A 433 3.92 15.43 11.76
N ASP A 434 3.77 16.07 12.90
CA ASP A 434 2.93 17.24 13.15
C ASP A 434 3.58 18.10 14.24
N THR A 435 2.88 19.13 14.73
CA THR A 435 3.34 19.97 15.83
C THR A 435 3.28 19.25 17.19
N VAL A 436 4.00 19.77 18.20
CA VAL A 436 3.89 19.30 19.58
C VAL A 436 2.45 19.41 20.06
N ARG A 437 1.77 20.52 19.77
CA ARG A 437 0.37 20.81 20.11
C ARG A 437 -0.55 19.70 19.61
N GLU A 438 -0.51 19.39 18.32
CA GLU A 438 -1.38 18.38 17.73
C GLU A 438 -1.04 16.97 18.21
N ASN A 439 0.23 16.69 18.49
CA ASN A 439 0.64 15.44 19.12
C ASN A 439 0.06 15.25 20.53
N ILE A 440 -0.05 16.29 21.35
CA ILE A 440 -0.71 16.22 22.66
C ILE A 440 -2.24 16.16 22.47
N ARG A 441 -2.81 17.01 21.60
CA ARG A 441 -4.26 17.08 21.32
C ARG A 441 -4.82 15.76 20.77
N TYR A 442 -3.96 14.89 20.22
CA TYR A 442 -4.35 13.55 19.77
C TYR A 442 -5.00 12.71 20.90
N GLY A 443 -4.66 12.97 22.17
CA GLY A 443 -5.27 12.33 23.33
C GLY A 443 -6.78 12.62 23.47
N ARG A 444 -7.22 13.82 23.06
CA ARG A 444 -8.63 14.24 23.02
C ARG A 444 -8.83 15.26 21.91
N PRO A 445 -9.24 14.81 20.69
CA PRO A 445 -9.55 15.71 19.59
C PRO A 445 -10.62 16.74 20.02
N GLY A 446 -10.38 18.03 19.71
CA GLY A 446 -11.25 19.12 20.12
C GLY A 446 -10.91 19.77 21.47
N ALA A 447 -9.85 19.32 22.18
CA ALA A 447 -9.34 20.01 23.36
C ALA A 447 -8.82 21.42 23.02
N THR A 448 -9.03 22.37 23.96
CA THR A 448 -8.53 23.74 23.80
C THR A 448 -7.02 23.81 23.97
N ASP A 449 -6.41 24.95 23.60
CA ASP A 449 -4.98 25.16 23.77
C ASP A 449 -4.58 25.22 25.24
N GLU A 450 -5.45 25.74 26.10
CA GLU A 450 -5.26 25.79 27.54
C GLU A 450 -5.26 24.37 28.14
N GLU A 451 -6.16 23.49 27.69
CA GLU A 451 -6.21 22.09 28.15
C GLU A 451 -4.95 21.32 27.70
N VAL A 452 -4.46 21.59 26.47
CA VAL A 452 -3.20 21.03 25.96
C VAL A 452 -2.01 21.51 26.80
N ALA A 453 -1.95 22.81 27.11
CA ALA A 453 -0.89 23.37 27.95
C ALA A 453 -0.95 22.80 29.37
N GLN A 454 -2.12 22.66 29.97
CA GLN A 454 -2.30 22.05 31.27
C GLN A 454 -1.84 20.59 31.32
N ALA A 455 -2.13 19.82 30.27
CA ALA A 455 -1.64 18.44 30.13
C ALA A 455 -0.11 18.38 30.03
N ALA A 456 0.50 19.33 29.33
CA ALA A 456 1.96 19.46 29.23
C ALA A 456 2.62 19.83 30.56
N ILE A 457 1.99 20.70 31.34
CA ILE A 457 2.42 21.05 32.72
C ILE A 457 2.40 19.80 33.61
N LEU A 458 1.31 19.03 33.59
CA LEU A 458 1.18 17.81 34.38
C LEU A 458 2.22 16.75 33.99
N ALA A 459 2.59 16.71 32.70
CA ALA A 459 3.64 15.82 32.18
C ALA A 459 5.07 16.40 32.32
N SER A 460 5.24 17.55 32.97
CA SER A 460 6.54 18.20 33.20
C SER A 460 7.35 18.46 31.92
N ILE A 461 6.65 18.87 30.80
CA ILE A 461 7.27 19.18 29.52
C ILE A 461 7.00 20.62 29.06
N HIS A 462 6.11 21.37 29.74
CA HIS A 462 5.66 22.70 29.33
C HIS A 462 6.80 23.68 29.12
N GLU A 463 7.70 23.82 30.09
CA GLU A 463 8.82 24.78 30.04
C GLU A 463 9.75 24.46 28.84
N GLU A 464 10.09 23.19 28.66
CA GLU A 464 10.91 22.79 27.52
C GLU A 464 10.21 23.04 26.17
N ILE A 465 8.88 22.92 26.10
CA ILE A 465 8.13 23.26 24.87
C ILE A 465 8.24 24.78 24.60
N LEU A 466 8.17 25.63 25.63
CA LEU A 466 8.30 27.08 25.46
C LEU A 466 9.72 27.49 24.99
N GLU A 467 10.74 26.73 25.35
CA GLU A 467 12.13 26.94 24.89
C GLU A 467 12.37 26.47 23.44
N MET A 468 11.45 25.69 22.85
CA MET A 468 11.57 25.26 21.45
C MET A 468 11.37 26.46 20.49
N PRO A 469 11.94 26.43 19.29
CA PRO A 469 11.93 27.58 18.37
C PRO A 469 10.55 28.17 18.05
N ASN A 470 9.50 27.31 18.02
CA ASN A 470 8.12 27.73 17.75
C ASN A 470 7.17 27.29 18.91
N GLY A 471 7.70 27.04 20.11
CA GLY A 471 6.89 26.59 21.24
C GLY A 471 6.03 25.37 20.90
N TYR A 472 4.76 25.43 21.21
CA TYR A 472 3.78 24.38 20.91
C TYR A 472 3.60 24.08 19.42
N ASP A 473 3.93 25.03 18.55
CA ASP A 473 3.82 24.88 17.08
C ASP A 473 5.11 24.34 16.46
N THR A 474 6.06 23.90 17.29
CA THR A 474 7.28 23.23 16.84
C THR A 474 6.92 21.89 16.18
N PHE A 475 7.34 21.69 14.92
CA PHE A 475 7.19 20.45 14.19
C PHE A 475 8.17 19.40 14.71
N VAL A 476 7.66 18.20 15.01
CA VAL A 476 8.46 17.15 15.68
C VAL A 476 9.19 16.21 14.72
N GLY A 477 8.93 16.30 13.42
CA GLY A 477 9.48 15.40 12.40
C GLY A 477 8.83 14.01 12.39
N GLU A 478 9.27 13.17 11.44
CA GLU A 478 8.80 11.79 11.36
C GLU A 478 9.19 11.02 12.64
N ARG A 479 8.18 10.39 13.27
CA ARG A 479 8.34 9.66 14.56
C ARG A 479 9.03 10.49 15.65
N GLY A 480 8.89 11.81 15.59
CA GLY A 480 9.52 12.70 16.55
C GLY A 480 11.06 12.77 16.42
N ALA A 481 11.63 12.59 15.24
CA ALA A 481 13.09 12.53 15.02
C ALA A 481 13.85 13.78 15.54
N MET A 482 13.15 14.90 15.68
CA MET A 482 13.73 16.16 16.16
C MET A 482 13.73 16.31 17.70
N LEU A 483 13.18 15.32 18.43
CA LEU A 483 13.03 15.36 19.88
C LEU A 483 13.92 14.32 20.56
N SER A 484 14.34 14.60 21.80
CA SER A 484 15.01 13.63 22.66
C SER A 484 14.03 12.51 23.09
N GLY A 485 14.56 11.37 23.52
CA GLY A 485 13.75 10.26 24.03
C GLY A 485 12.82 10.67 25.19
N GLY A 486 13.34 11.45 26.12
CA GLY A 486 12.58 11.96 27.27
C GLY A 486 11.47 12.93 26.87
N GLN A 487 11.71 13.81 25.88
CA GLN A 487 10.69 14.71 25.36
C GLN A 487 9.55 13.93 24.69
N LYS A 488 9.87 12.93 23.83
CA LYS A 488 8.86 12.07 23.22
C LYS A 488 7.98 11.41 24.25
N GLN A 489 8.59 10.88 25.30
CA GLN A 489 7.90 10.16 26.36
C GLN A 489 6.98 11.08 27.17
N ARG A 490 7.44 12.28 27.56
CA ARG A 490 6.61 13.25 28.27
C ARG A 490 5.47 13.79 27.40
N ILE A 491 5.65 13.93 26.09
CA ILE A 491 4.54 14.24 25.16
C ILE A 491 3.52 13.09 25.14
N ALA A 492 3.96 11.83 25.15
CA ALA A 492 3.03 10.69 25.24
C ALA A 492 2.29 10.67 26.59
N ILE A 493 2.96 11.00 27.68
CA ILE A 493 2.34 11.15 29.01
C ILE A 493 1.30 12.28 28.99
N ALA A 494 1.62 13.43 28.37
CA ALA A 494 0.68 14.55 28.21
C ALA A 494 -0.58 14.15 27.42
N ARG A 495 -0.44 13.31 26.38
CA ARG A 495 -1.61 12.72 25.66
C ARG A 495 -2.54 11.97 26.61
N VAL A 496 -1.98 11.17 27.51
CA VAL A 496 -2.77 10.36 28.44
C VAL A 496 -3.39 11.22 29.54
N PHE A 497 -2.69 12.25 30.02
CA PHE A 497 -3.28 13.25 30.94
C PHE A 497 -4.50 13.94 30.29
N LEU A 498 -4.37 14.37 29.04
CA LEU A 498 -5.45 15.02 28.30
C LEU A 498 -6.64 14.09 28.06
N LYS A 499 -6.39 12.80 27.81
CA LYS A 499 -7.40 11.76 27.67
C LYS A 499 -8.13 11.46 28.98
N ASN A 500 -7.42 11.49 30.10
CA ASN A 500 -7.90 11.28 31.47
C ASN A 500 -8.68 9.96 31.66
N PRO A 501 -8.13 8.80 31.35
CA PRO A 501 -8.81 7.51 31.49
C PRO A 501 -8.74 6.97 32.92
N PRO A 502 -9.73 6.16 33.39
CA PRO A 502 -9.71 5.52 34.72
C PRO A 502 -8.75 4.32 34.81
N ILE A 503 -8.35 3.74 33.70
CA ILE A 503 -7.44 2.59 33.65
C ILE A 503 -6.21 2.97 32.84
N LEU A 504 -5.03 2.61 33.36
CA LEU A 504 -3.73 2.86 32.73
C LEU A 504 -2.97 1.55 32.50
N VAL A 505 -2.30 1.48 31.34
CA VAL A 505 -1.32 0.43 31.03
C VAL A 505 0.00 1.12 30.69
N LEU A 506 1.02 0.87 31.51
CA LEU A 506 2.35 1.47 31.38
C LEU A 506 3.35 0.38 31.03
N ASP A 507 3.87 0.40 29.81
CA ASP A 507 4.86 -0.58 29.33
C ASP A 507 6.24 0.09 29.26
N GLU A 508 7.15 -0.29 30.18
CA GLU A 508 8.56 0.11 30.27
C GLU A 508 8.88 1.58 29.91
N ALA A 509 8.22 2.51 30.59
CA ALA A 509 8.24 3.92 30.21
C ALA A 509 9.58 4.66 30.41
N THR A 510 10.71 4.04 30.83
CA THR A 510 11.93 4.77 31.26
C THR A 510 13.28 4.19 30.76
N SER A 511 13.31 3.29 29.78
CA SER A 511 14.57 2.72 29.28
C SER A 511 15.44 3.75 28.52
N ALA A 512 16.75 3.82 28.84
CA ALA A 512 17.78 4.59 28.14
C ALA A 512 17.73 6.14 28.28
N LEU A 513 17.30 6.66 29.45
CA LEU A 513 17.26 8.09 29.74
C LEU A 513 18.31 8.47 30.81
N ASP A 514 18.71 9.75 30.84
CA ASP A 514 19.50 10.29 31.92
C ASP A 514 18.70 10.34 33.23
N SER A 515 19.38 10.31 34.38
CA SER A 515 18.76 10.21 35.71
C SER A 515 17.83 11.37 36.04
N VAL A 516 18.07 12.58 35.54
CA VAL A 516 17.23 13.77 35.83
C VAL A 516 15.93 13.68 35.05
N THR A 517 16.01 13.38 33.77
CA THR A 517 14.84 13.18 32.88
C THR A 517 14.00 12.00 33.38
N GLU A 518 14.65 10.91 33.81
CA GLU A 518 13.98 9.75 34.39
C GLU A 518 13.17 10.12 35.64
N ALA A 519 13.75 10.87 36.58
CA ALA A 519 13.05 11.30 37.80
C ALA A 519 11.81 12.16 37.48
N ALA A 520 11.91 13.06 36.47
CA ALA A 520 10.78 13.88 36.01
C ALA A 520 9.65 13.03 35.41
N ILE A 521 10.01 12.02 34.60
CA ILE A 521 9.05 11.08 34.00
C ILE A 521 8.37 10.25 35.09
N GLN A 522 9.15 9.70 36.02
CA GLN A 522 8.63 8.91 37.13
C GLN A 522 7.63 9.72 37.98
N ALA A 523 7.97 10.96 38.36
CA ALA A 523 7.07 11.85 39.06
C ALA A 523 5.77 12.15 38.27
N SER A 524 5.87 12.30 36.96
CA SER A 524 4.71 12.50 36.09
C SER A 524 3.83 11.24 36.00
N LEU A 525 4.42 10.05 35.95
CA LEU A 525 3.70 8.77 35.95
C LEU A 525 3.02 8.51 37.28
N GLU A 526 3.67 8.79 38.39
CA GLU A 526 3.07 8.71 39.75
C GLU A 526 1.87 9.65 39.92
N LYS A 527 2.00 10.89 39.42
CA LYS A 527 0.86 11.83 39.35
C LYS A 527 -0.27 11.27 38.47
N LEU A 528 0.06 10.68 37.32
CA LEU A 528 -0.91 10.14 36.40
C LEU A 528 -1.64 8.93 37.02
N SER A 529 -0.96 8.07 37.75
CA SER A 529 -1.52 6.85 38.35
C SER A 529 -2.46 7.12 39.55
N ARG A 530 -2.34 8.26 40.21
CA ARG A 530 -3.15 8.56 41.41
C ARG A 530 -4.64 8.48 41.15
N GLY A 531 -5.34 7.62 41.89
CA GLY A 531 -6.78 7.42 41.79
C GLY A 531 -7.23 6.68 40.52
N ARG A 532 -6.31 6.05 39.80
CA ARG A 532 -6.59 5.24 38.60
C ARG A 532 -6.05 3.83 38.78
N THR A 533 -6.76 2.87 38.21
CA THR A 533 -6.26 1.50 38.14
C THR A 533 -5.09 1.45 37.16
N THR A 534 -3.93 1.01 37.63
CA THR A 534 -2.70 1.07 36.82
C THR A 534 -2.04 -0.29 36.77
N ILE A 535 -1.80 -0.78 35.54
CA ILE A 535 -0.98 -1.97 35.28
C ILE A 535 0.36 -1.50 34.73
N VAL A 536 1.44 -1.84 35.45
CA VAL A 536 2.79 -1.46 35.08
C VAL A 536 3.58 -2.70 34.68
N VAL A 537 4.03 -2.79 33.43
CA VAL A 537 5.04 -3.77 33.03
C VAL A 537 6.40 -3.23 33.49
N ALA A 538 6.91 -3.77 34.59
CA ALA A 538 8.05 -3.18 35.24
C ALA A 538 9.36 -3.90 34.90
N HIS A 539 10.33 -3.09 34.47
CA HIS A 539 11.73 -3.50 34.32
C HIS A 539 12.67 -2.78 35.30
N ARG A 540 12.14 -1.89 36.18
CA ARG A 540 12.92 -1.13 37.14
C ARG A 540 12.38 -1.27 38.57
N LEU A 541 13.32 -1.42 39.50
CA LEU A 541 13.06 -1.64 40.93
C LEU A 541 12.20 -0.54 41.58
N ALA A 542 12.44 0.73 41.23
CA ALA A 542 11.71 1.87 41.81
C ALA A 542 10.20 1.78 41.53
N THR A 543 9.83 1.45 40.30
CA THR A 543 8.43 1.33 39.85
C THR A 543 7.73 0.14 40.54
N VAL A 544 8.44 -0.98 40.69
CA VAL A 544 7.93 -2.18 41.37
C VAL A 544 7.64 -1.94 42.83
N ARG A 545 8.56 -1.22 43.54
CA ARG A 545 8.44 -0.96 44.99
C ARG A 545 7.23 -0.09 45.32
N GLY A 546 6.84 0.81 44.45
CA GLY A 546 5.72 1.73 44.64
C GLY A 546 4.35 1.16 44.28
N ALA A 547 4.26 -0.06 43.79
CA ALA A 547 3.00 -0.72 43.44
C ALA A 547 2.30 -1.27 44.70
N ASP A 548 0.96 -1.25 44.70
CA ASP A 548 0.16 -1.84 45.79
C ASP A 548 0.33 -3.35 45.85
N HIS A 549 0.31 -4.01 44.67
CA HIS A 549 0.60 -5.42 44.51
C HIS A 549 1.55 -5.68 43.33
N ILE A 550 2.19 -6.82 43.40
CA ILE A 550 3.12 -7.32 42.36
C ILE A 550 2.66 -8.73 41.96
N ALA A 551 2.55 -8.95 40.66
CA ALA A 551 2.33 -10.28 40.08
C ALA A 551 3.58 -10.71 39.33
N VAL A 552 4.13 -11.86 39.69
CA VAL A 552 5.26 -12.47 39.02
C VAL A 552 4.73 -13.42 37.95
N ILE A 553 5.02 -13.09 36.69
CA ILE A 553 4.56 -13.87 35.53
C ILE A 553 5.72 -14.75 35.07
N ASP A 554 5.46 -16.03 34.94
CA ASP A 554 6.37 -17.02 34.36
C ASP A 554 5.70 -17.82 33.23
N LYS A 555 6.29 -18.91 32.79
CA LYS A 555 5.77 -19.75 31.71
C LYS A 555 4.49 -20.53 32.08
N GLU A 556 4.20 -20.65 33.36
CA GLU A 556 3.03 -21.40 33.87
C GLU A 556 1.89 -20.48 34.31
N GLY A 557 2.09 -19.15 34.25
CA GLY A 557 1.08 -18.15 34.62
C GLY A 557 1.57 -17.20 35.69
N VAL A 558 0.71 -16.91 36.70
CA VAL A 558 1.05 -16.10 37.90
C VAL A 558 1.66 -17.00 38.97
N SER A 559 2.99 -16.96 39.08
CA SER A 559 3.71 -17.79 40.07
C SER A 559 3.71 -17.22 41.49
N GLU A 560 3.75 -15.90 41.61
CA GLU A 560 3.72 -15.20 42.91
C GLU A 560 2.86 -13.95 42.81
N TYR A 561 2.12 -13.67 43.91
CA TYR A 561 1.30 -12.46 44.03
C TYR A 561 1.38 -11.95 45.49
N GLY A 562 1.53 -10.64 45.68
CA GLY A 562 1.57 -10.00 46.98
C GLY A 562 2.26 -8.63 46.96
N THR A 563 2.44 -8.03 48.11
CA THR A 563 3.19 -6.78 48.28
C THR A 563 4.70 -7.02 48.15
N HIS A 564 5.46 -5.95 47.94
CA HIS A 564 6.93 -6.03 47.91
C HIS A 564 7.51 -6.75 49.13
N GLN A 565 7.03 -6.42 50.33
CA GLN A 565 7.53 -7.00 51.57
C GLN A 565 7.23 -8.49 51.69
N GLU A 566 6.00 -8.90 51.41
CA GLU A 566 5.58 -10.31 51.45
C GLU A 566 6.38 -11.17 50.47
N LEU A 567 6.61 -10.66 49.24
CA LEU A 567 7.35 -11.38 48.22
C LEU A 567 8.86 -11.47 48.52
N MET A 568 9.43 -10.45 49.18
CA MET A 568 10.82 -10.52 49.63
C MET A 568 10.99 -11.53 50.78
N GLU A 569 10.01 -11.62 51.70
CA GLU A 569 10.01 -12.58 52.82
C GLU A 569 9.86 -14.03 52.31
N LYS A 570 9.06 -14.24 51.24
CA LYS A 570 8.91 -15.56 50.59
C LYS A 570 10.23 -16.08 49.98
N ASN A 571 11.17 -15.19 49.70
CA ASN A 571 12.48 -15.51 49.08
C ASN A 571 12.38 -16.38 47.79
N GLY A 572 11.33 -16.13 47.00
CA GLY A 572 11.02 -16.85 45.75
C GLY A 572 11.62 -16.19 44.51
N LEU A 573 10.94 -16.36 43.37
CA LEU A 573 11.37 -15.84 42.06
C LEU A 573 11.47 -14.30 42.08
N TYR A 574 10.52 -13.61 42.76
CA TYR A 574 10.57 -12.15 42.91
C TYR A 574 11.85 -11.68 43.62
N ALA A 575 12.17 -12.28 44.77
CA ALA A 575 13.35 -11.92 45.54
C ALA A 575 14.65 -12.18 44.75
N ALA A 576 14.70 -13.27 43.98
CA ALA A 576 15.82 -13.57 43.08
C ALA A 576 15.99 -12.50 42.01
N LEU A 577 14.90 -12.11 41.31
CA LEU A 577 14.89 -11.06 40.28
C LEU A 577 15.30 -9.70 40.85
N TRP A 578 14.76 -9.35 42.06
CA TRP A 578 15.09 -8.12 42.76
C TRP A 578 16.57 -8.01 43.11
N ASN A 579 17.15 -9.08 43.70
CA ASN A 579 18.56 -9.10 44.08
C ASN A 579 19.50 -9.04 42.86
N THR A 580 19.13 -9.68 41.77
CA THR A 580 19.91 -9.63 40.51
C THR A 580 19.95 -8.21 39.91
N GLN A 581 18.83 -7.50 39.92
CA GLN A 581 18.77 -6.12 39.43
C GLN A 581 19.45 -5.08 40.35
N LYS A 582 19.54 -5.36 41.67
CA LYS A 582 20.22 -4.48 42.61
C LYS A 582 21.76 -4.55 42.45
N LEU A 583 22.26 -5.61 41.87
CA LEU A 583 23.68 -5.83 41.61
C LEU A 583 24.16 -5.34 40.25
N SER A 584 23.24 -5.06 39.31
CA SER A 584 23.49 -4.46 38.01
C SER A 584 23.27 -2.94 38.01
#